data_cbc1f017158fe0315435f5f2a7d475b1
#
_entry.id   cbc1f017158fe0315435f5f2a7d475b1
#
_cell.length_a   1.000
_cell.length_b   1.000
_cell.length_c   1.000
_cell.angle_alpha   90.00
_cell.angle_beta   90.00
_cell.angle_gamma   90.00
#
_symmetry.space_group_name_H-M   'P 1'
#
loop_
_entity.id
_entity.type
_entity.pdbx_description
1 polymer ?
#
loop_
_entity_poly.entity_id
_entity_poly.type
_entity_poly.pdbx_seq_one_letter_code
_entity_poly.pdbx_strand_id
1 'polypeptide(L)'
;MINKIVPSIEQAWAGTPDGAVVAIGGFGTAGIPAELIDGLIAQGARDLTLVNNNAGNAEHGIAALLKTGRVRKIICSFPRQADSYVFDELYRSGKLELELVPQGNLAERLRAAGAGIGAFFTPTGYGTELALKADGTPKETREIDGRHYVLEYPIRPDLSLIRAERGDRWGNLTYRKAARNFGPVMAMAAKRTVATVHEVVELGQLDPETIVTPGIFVHQVVLIERVVTQAGGIKA
;
A
#
# COMPACT_ATOMS: atom_id res chain seq x y z
N MET A 1 20.12 -8.72 -20.09
CA MET A 1 18.85 -9.45 -19.94
C MET A 1 18.13 -8.91 -18.72
N ILE A 2 16.83 -8.56 -18.80
CA ILE A 2 16.09 -8.02 -17.66
C ILE A 2 15.91 -9.10 -16.60
N ASN A 3 16.36 -8.85 -15.40
CA ASN A 3 16.10 -9.68 -14.22
C ASN A 3 15.85 -8.78 -13.01
N LYS A 4 14.64 -8.84 -12.46
CA LYS A 4 14.20 -8.09 -11.29
C LYS A 4 14.16 -8.92 -10.01
N ILE A 5 14.51 -10.21 -10.11
CA ILE A 5 14.62 -11.08 -8.94
C ILE A 5 15.87 -10.68 -8.15
N VAL A 6 15.69 -10.37 -6.87
CA VAL A 6 16.77 -10.10 -5.94
C VAL A 6 16.81 -11.18 -4.85
N PRO A 7 18.00 -11.56 -4.37
CA PRO A 7 18.16 -12.74 -3.51
C PRO A 7 17.66 -12.51 -2.08
N SER A 8 17.53 -11.26 -1.64
CA SER A 8 17.11 -10.99 -0.26
C SER A 8 16.35 -9.67 -0.11
N ILE A 9 15.66 -9.54 1.03
CA ILE A 9 14.95 -8.31 1.42
C ILE A 9 15.93 -7.14 1.55
N GLU A 10 17.12 -7.36 2.13
CA GLU A 10 18.12 -6.31 2.34
C GLU A 10 18.58 -5.71 1.00
N GLN A 11 18.73 -6.53 -0.02
CA GLN A 11 19.11 -6.05 -1.36
C GLN A 11 17.98 -5.28 -2.05
N ALA A 12 16.73 -5.53 -1.67
CA ALA A 12 15.57 -4.82 -2.19
C ALA A 12 15.45 -3.37 -1.65
N TRP A 13 16.17 -3.05 -0.58
CA TRP A 13 15.99 -1.79 0.16
C TRP A 13 16.90 -0.64 -0.25
N ALA A 14 17.73 -0.74 -1.23
CA ALA A 14 18.62 0.37 -1.57
C ALA A 14 17.84 1.68 -1.75
N GLY A 15 17.95 2.59 -0.75
CA GLY A 15 17.61 4.00 -0.88
C GLY A 15 16.17 4.42 -0.57
N THR A 16 15.53 3.96 0.52
CA THR A 16 14.33 4.64 1.03
C THR A 16 14.75 5.85 1.86
N PRO A 17 14.49 7.09 1.41
CA PRO A 17 14.86 8.28 2.15
C PRO A 17 13.93 8.54 3.33
N ASP A 18 14.40 9.35 4.29
CA ASP A 18 13.53 9.96 5.28
C ASP A 18 12.47 10.84 4.60
N GLY A 19 11.28 10.94 5.18
CA GLY A 19 10.16 11.68 4.63
C GLY A 19 9.41 10.97 3.50
N ALA A 20 9.81 9.76 3.11
CA ALA A 20 9.19 9.03 1.99
C ALA A 20 7.72 8.73 2.23
N VAL A 21 6.94 8.76 1.15
CA VAL A 21 5.57 8.24 1.09
C VAL A 21 5.62 6.77 0.69
N VAL A 22 5.21 5.88 1.59
CA VAL A 22 5.27 4.43 1.41
C VAL A 22 3.87 3.82 1.35
N ALA A 23 3.49 3.29 0.19
CA ALA A 23 2.27 2.51 0.04
C ALA A 23 2.54 1.05 0.42
N ILE A 24 1.70 0.49 1.28
CA ILE A 24 1.81 -0.89 1.76
C ILE A 24 0.54 -1.63 1.36
N GLY A 25 0.66 -2.64 0.52
CA GLY A 25 -0.45 -3.50 0.12
C GLY A 25 -1.07 -4.23 1.30
N GLY A 26 -2.29 -4.70 1.12
CA GLY A 26 -3.01 -5.47 2.12
C GLY A 26 -4.39 -4.91 2.46
N PHE A 27 -5.26 -5.82 2.91
CA PHE A 27 -6.61 -5.53 3.40
C PHE A 27 -6.89 -6.44 4.61
N GLY A 28 -7.09 -5.85 5.77
CA GLY A 28 -7.03 -6.63 7.00
C GLY A 28 -5.63 -7.26 7.15
N THR A 29 -5.58 -8.57 7.22
CA THR A 29 -4.32 -9.35 7.22
C THR A 29 -3.97 -9.92 5.85
N ALA A 30 -4.93 -9.93 4.90
CA ALA A 30 -4.74 -10.53 3.59
C ALA A 30 -3.77 -9.70 2.72
N GLY A 31 -2.72 -10.32 2.22
CA GLY A 31 -1.76 -9.70 1.30
C GLY A 31 -0.83 -8.66 1.91
N ILE A 32 -0.72 -8.59 3.24
CA ILE A 32 0.26 -7.75 3.92
C ILE A 32 1.67 -8.30 3.67
N PRO A 33 2.60 -7.49 3.13
CA PRO A 33 3.99 -7.88 2.88
C PRO A 33 4.83 -7.75 4.15
N ALA A 34 4.62 -8.65 5.14
CA ALA A 34 5.22 -8.53 6.47
C ALA A 34 6.74 -8.46 6.42
N GLU A 35 7.38 -9.29 5.59
CA GLU A 35 8.83 -9.36 5.45
C GLU A 35 9.41 -8.03 4.89
N LEU A 36 8.67 -7.37 3.98
CA LEU A 36 9.07 -6.05 3.48
C LEU A 36 8.87 -4.96 4.54
N ILE A 37 7.87 -5.07 5.39
CA ILE A 37 7.68 -4.14 6.51
C ILE A 37 8.81 -4.30 7.52
N ASP A 38 9.18 -5.53 7.86
CA ASP A 38 10.31 -5.81 8.76
C ASP A 38 11.63 -5.28 8.18
N GLY A 39 11.84 -5.43 6.86
CA GLY A 39 12.97 -4.85 6.14
C GLY A 39 12.99 -3.31 6.22
N LEU A 40 11.83 -2.64 6.08
CA LEU A 40 11.72 -1.19 6.25
C LEU A 40 12.02 -0.75 7.69
N ILE A 41 11.59 -1.55 8.68
CA ILE A 41 11.94 -1.33 10.09
C ILE A 41 13.46 -1.46 10.29
N ALA A 42 14.09 -2.48 9.74
CA ALA A 42 15.52 -2.70 9.85
C ALA A 42 16.35 -1.61 9.16
N GLN A 43 15.91 -1.15 7.98
CA GLN A 43 16.57 -0.08 7.21
C GLN A 43 16.61 1.26 7.95
N GLY A 44 15.61 1.59 8.75
CA GLY A 44 15.67 2.71 9.69
C GLY A 44 15.17 4.04 9.19
N ALA A 45 14.58 4.17 8.00
CA ALA A 45 13.99 5.41 7.47
C ALA A 45 12.97 6.02 8.45
N ARG A 46 12.93 7.36 8.51
CA ARG A 46 12.17 8.15 9.48
C ARG A 46 11.23 9.13 8.77
N ASP A 47 10.36 9.76 9.54
CA ASP A 47 9.40 10.77 9.08
C ASP A 47 8.49 10.26 7.94
N LEU A 48 8.17 8.97 7.97
CA LEU A 48 7.43 8.31 6.91
C LEU A 48 5.97 8.73 6.87
N THR A 49 5.41 8.82 5.67
CA THR A 49 3.96 8.82 5.43
C THR A 49 3.56 7.45 4.90
N LEU A 50 2.72 6.73 5.63
CA LEU A 50 2.20 5.43 5.17
C LEU A 50 0.88 5.60 4.44
N VAL A 51 0.66 4.78 3.41
CA VAL A 51 -0.61 4.65 2.70
C VAL A 51 -1.02 3.19 2.73
N ASN A 52 -2.13 2.88 3.41
CA ASN A 52 -2.68 1.53 3.49
C ASN A 52 -4.19 1.60 3.75
N ASN A 53 -4.91 0.50 3.62
CA ASN A 53 -6.34 0.46 3.96
C ASN A 53 -6.61 0.60 5.46
N ASN A 54 -5.72 0.11 6.32
CA ASN A 54 -5.83 0.13 7.78
C ASN A 54 -4.51 0.58 8.43
N ALA A 55 -4.50 0.70 9.76
CA ALA A 55 -3.32 1.11 10.54
C ALA A 55 -2.64 -0.06 11.28
N GLY A 56 -2.91 -1.29 10.85
CA GLY A 56 -2.38 -2.48 11.50
C GLY A 56 -3.20 -2.98 12.69
N ASN A 57 -2.81 -4.13 13.21
CA ASN A 57 -3.48 -4.83 14.29
C ASN A 57 -2.45 -5.44 15.24
N ALA A 58 -2.75 -5.51 16.53
CA ALA A 58 -1.81 -5.96 17.57
C ALA A 58 -0.45 -5.26 17.47
N GLU A 59 0.65 -6.00 17.39
CA GLU A 59 2.02 -5.47 17.32
C GLU A 59 2.80 -5.97 16.09
N HIS A 60 2.10 -6.35 15.02
CA HIS A 60 2.71 -6.93 13.83
C HIS A 60 2.55 -6.04 12.60
N GLY A 61 3.39 -6.23 11.61
CA GLY A 61 3.33 -5.55 10.33
C GLY A 61 3.27 -4.02 10.48
N ILE A 62 2.20 -3.38 10.00
CA ILE A 62 2.05 -1.92 10.06
C ILE A 62 2.07 -1.41 11.50
N ALA A 63 1.42 -2.10 12.45
CA ALA A 63 1.43 -1.71 13.86
C ALA A 63 2.84 -1.74 14.46
N ALA A 64 3.67 -2.74 14.11
CA ALA A 64 5.08 -2.78 14.50
C ALA A 64 5.86 -1.57 13.96
N LEU A 65 5.64 -1.21 12.69
CA LEU A 65 6.27 -0.03 12.10
C LEU A 65 5.82 1.27 12.79
N LEU A 66 4.53 1.43 13.08
CA LEU A 66 4.01 2.58 13.84
C LEU A 66 4.66 2.68 15.23
N LYS A 67 4.81 1.55 15.94
CA LYS A 67 5.41 1.48 17.27
C LYS A 67 6.87 1.96 17.31
N THR A 68 7.58 1.96 16.18
CA THR A 68 8.94 2.51 16.10
C THR A 68 9.02 4.02 16.29
N GLY A 69 7.89 4.75 16.20
CA GLY A 69 7.84 6.21 16.24
C GLY A 69 8.45 6.90 15.01
N ARG A 70 8.69 6.15 13.92
CA ARG A 70 9.29 6.68 12.67
C ARG A 70 8.27 7.05 11.60
N VAL A 71 7.00 6.85 11.89
CA VAL A 71 5.88 7.23 11.01
C VAL A 71 5.25 8.50 11.54
N ARG A 72 5.30 9.56 10.74
CA ARG A 72 4.66 10.84 11.07
C ARG A 72 3.17 10.83 10.74
N LYS A 73 2.81 10.23 9.61
CA LYS A 73 1.44 10.30 9.07
C LYS A 73 1.00 8.96 8.50
N ILE A 74 -0.28 8.66 8.67
CA ILE A 74 -0.93 7.56 7.94
C ILE A 74 -2.13 8.07 7.15
N ILE A 75 -2.23 7.66 5.88
CA ILE A 75 -3.37 7.86 4.98
C ILE A 75 -4.07 6.52 4.83
N CYS A 76 -5.28 6.40 5.36
CA CYS A 76 -6.01 5.12 5.34
C CYS A 76 -7.52 5.31 5.34
N SER A 77 -8.27 4.25 5.05
CA SER A 77 -9.73 4.30 5.00
C SER A 77 -10.40 3.74 6.25
N PHE A 78 -9.77 2.81 6.94
CA PHE A 78 -10.31 2.16 8.12
C PHE A 78 -9.20 1.87 9.14
N PRO A 79 -8.78 2.89 9.93
CA PRO A 79 -7.59 2.79 10.79
C PRO A 79 -7.72 1.71 11.87
N ARG A 80 -8.94 1.50 12.42
CA ARG A 80 -9.16 0.59 13.53
C ARG A 80 -9.61 -0.79 13.08
N GLN A 81 -9.00 -1.80 13.66
CA GLN A 81 -9.42 -3.20 13.64
C GLN A 81 -9.68 -3.66 15.08
N ALA A 82 -9.82 -4.96 15.33
CA ALA A 82 -10.14 -5.48 16.67
C ALA A 82 -9.11 -5.07 17.74
N ASP A 83 -7.80 -5.11 17.39
CA ASP A 83 -6.69 -4.85 18.32
C ASP A 83 -5.79 -3.70 17.85
N SER A 84 -6.37 -2.57 17.46
CA SER A 84 -5.61 -1.41 16.94
C SER A 84 -5.13 -0.46 18.05
N TYR A 85 -4.74 -0.98 19.21
CA TYR A 85 -4.33 -0.19 20.36
C TYR A 85 -3.06 0.65 20.10
N VAL A 86 -2.11 0.16 19.30
CA VAL A 86 -0.92 0.93 18.92
C VAL A 86 -1.30 2.19 18.14
N PHE A 87 -2.18 2.07 17.15
CA PHE A 87 -2.71 3.22 16.41
C PHE A 87 -3.44 4.19 17.36
N ASP A 88 -4.35 3.67 18.20
CA ASP A 88 -5.17 4.49 19.11
C ASP A 88 -4.30 5.29 20.08
N GLU A 89 -3.26 4.69 20.65
CA GLU A 89 -2.33 5.38 21.55
C GLU A 89 -1.59 6.51 20.83
N LEU A 90 -1.00 6.23 19.68
CA LEU A 90 -0.24 7.22 18.92
C LEU A 90 -1.11 8.36 18.39
N TYR A 91 -2.31 8.04 17.91
CA TYR A 91 -3.25 9.04 17.41
C TYR A 91 -3.75 9.94 18.53
N ARG A 92 -4.19 9.37 19.66
CA ARG A 92 -4.71 10.15 20.82
C ARG A 92 -3.63 10.99 21.48
N SER A 93 -2.38 10.54 21.47
CA SER A 93 -1.25 11.32 22.01
C SER A 93 -0.71 12.38 21.04
N GLY A 94 -1.28 12.52 19.84
CA GLY A 94 -0.83 13.49 18.83
C GLY A 94 0.50 13.13 18.18
N LYS A 95 1.00 11.89 18.35
CA LYS A 95 2.28 11.43 17.78
C LYS A 95 2.14 10.89 16.36
N LEU A 96 0.90 10.67 15.89
CA LEU A 96 0.61 10.17 14.55
C LEU A 96 -0.50 11.02 13.93
N GLU A 97 -0.21 11.62 12.78
CA GLU A 97 -1.21 12.32 11.96
C GLU A 97 -2.04 11.30 11.17
N LEU A 98 -3.36 11.48 11.17
CA LEU A 98 -4.30 10.67 10.37
C LEU A 98 -4.91 11.51 9.25
N GLU A 99 -4.79 11.03 8.02
CA GLU A 99 -5.65 11.43 6.91
C GLU A 99 -6.63 10.31 6.60
N LEU A 100 -7.89 10.50 7.03
CA LEU A 100 -8.95 9.54 6.75
C LEU A 100 -9.50 9.77 5.34
N VAL A 101 -9.46 8.73 4.50
CA VAL A 101 -9.90 8.78 3.11
C VAL A 101 -10.91 7.66 2.86
N PRO A 102 -12.10 7.93 2.29
CA PRO A 102 -13.01 6.86 1.90
C PRO A 102 -12.31 5.82 1.04
N GLN A 103 -12.57 4.53 1.28
CA GLN A 103 -11.82 3.44 0.65
C GLN A 103 -11.80 3.51 -0.88
N GLY A 104 -12.95 3.82 -1.50
CA GLY A 104 -13.03 4.02 -2.95
C GLY A 104 -12.16 5.19 -3.43
N ASN A 105 -12.16 6.32 -2.66
CA ASN A 105 -11.30 7.47 -2.98
C ASN A 105 -9.83 7.12 -2.80
N LEU A 106 -9.46 6.33 -1.77
CA LEU A 106 -8.09 5.86 -1.57
C LEU A 106 -7.60 5.06 -2.78
N ALA A 107 -8.40 4.09 -3.23
CA ALA A 107 -8.09 3.29 -4.41
C ALA A 107 -7.98 4.15 -5.68
N GLU A 108 -8.92 5.07 -5.88
CA GLU A 108 -8.96 5.93 -7.07
C GLU A 108 -7.82 6.97 -7.06
N ARG A 109 -7.45 7.53 -5.91
CA ARG A 109 -6.31 8.44 -5.78
C ARG A 109 -4.98 7.75 -6.15
N LEU A 110 -4.83 6.47 -5.80
CA LEU A 110 -3.69 5.65 -6.23
C LEU A 110 -3.77 5.33 -7.72
N ARG A 111 -4.95 4.90 -8.22
CA ARG A 111 -5.15 4.62 -9.65
C ARG A 111 -4.86 5.86 -10.50
N ALA A 112 -5.37 7.02 -10.10
CA ALA A 112 -5.15 8.29 -10.78
C ALA A 112 -3.65 8.64 -10.87
N ALA A 113 -2.88 8.38 -9.81
CA ALA A 113 -1.43 8.57 -9.83
C ALA A 113 -0.75 7.73 -10.92
N GLY A 114 -1.07 6.43 -10.95
CA GLY A 114 -0.50 5.50 -11.93
C GLY A 114 -0.96 5.73 -13.37
N ALA A 115 -2.16 6.29 -13.54
CA ALA A 115 -2.73 6.62 -14.86
C ALA A 115 -2.34 8.02 -15.37
N GLY A 116 -1.56 8.79 -14.61
CA GLY A 116 -1.18 10.16 -14.99
C GLY A 116 -2.31 11.18 -14.88
N ILE A 117 -3.40 10.86 -14.17
CA ILE A 117 -4.53 11.77 -13.94
C ILE A 117 -4.14 12.77 -12.86
N GLY A 118 -4.27 14.08 -13.16
CA GLY A 118 -3.86 15.15 -12.25
C GLY A 118 -4.78 15.36 -11.07
N ALA A 119 -6.08 15.17 -11.24
CA ALA A 119 -7.13 15.25 -10.22
C ALA A 119 -8.41 14.66 -10.79
N PHE A 120 -9.39 14.37 -9.94
CA PHE A 120 -10.72 13.90 -10.36
C PHE A 120 -11.80 14.36 -9.40
N PHE A 121 -13.03 14.44 -9.88
CA PHE A 121 -14.20 14.73 -9.07
C PHE A 121 -14.92 13.45 -8.66
N THR A 122 -15.30 13.35 -7.38
CA THR A 122 -16.05 12.22 -6.83
C THR A 122 -17.19 12.71 -5.95
N PRO A 123 -18.36 12.07 -5.94
CA PRO A 123 -19.46 12.45 -5.04
C PRO A 123 -19.21 11.97 -3.60
N THR A 124 -18.25 11.05 -3.40
CA THR A 124 -17.98 10.45 -2.10
C THR A 124 -17.33 11.46 -1.16
N GLY A 125 -17.94 11.65 0.00
CA GLY A 125 -17.49 12.60 1.02
C GLY A 125 -18.12 13.98 0.92
N TYR A 126 -18.86 14.31 -0.14
CA TYR A 126 -19.57 15.59 -0.22
C TYR A 126 -20.55 15.77 0.95
N GLY A 127 -20.56 16.96 1.55
CA GLY A 127 -21.40 17.29 2.70
C GLY A 127 -20.95 16.71 4.04
N THR A 128 -19.75 16.12 4.09
CA THR A 128 -19.13 15.60 5.32
C THR A 128 -17.79 16.29 5.60
N GLU A 129 -17.22 16.05 6.79
CA GLU A 129 -15.88 16.53 7.16
C GLU A 129 -14.77 16.06 6.17
N LEU A 130 -15.00 14.97 5.44
CA LEU A 130 -14.06 14.47 4.43
C LEU A 130 -13.97 15.37 3.18
N ALA A 131 -14.90 16.32 3.02
CA ALA A 131 -14.83 17.39 2.03
C ALA A 131 -13.99 18.60 2.47
N LEU A 132 -13.34 18.53 3.63
CA LEU A 132 -12.41 19.54 4.10
C LEU A 132 -10.95 19.12 3.82
N LYS A 133 -10.08 20.13 3.65
CA LYS A 133 -8.63 19.95 3.65
C LYS A 133 -8.11 19.83 5.09
N ALA A 134 -6.84 19.47 5.23
CA ALA A 134 -6.20 19.35 6.56
C ALA A 134 -6.21 20.63 7.38
N ASP A 135 -6.24 21.80 6.73
CA ASP A 135 -6.34 23.12 7.36
C ASP A 135 -7.79 23.53 7.71
N GLY A 136 -8.76 22.64 7.50
CA GLY A 136 -10.19 22.87 7.74
C GLY A 136 -10.90 23.66 6.63
N THR A 137 -10.20 24.11 5.58
CA THR A 137 -10.85 24.78 4.45
C THR A 137 -11.56 23.79 3.53
N PRO A 138 -12.68 24.16 2.89
CA PRO A 138 -13.37 23.27 1.96
C PRO A 138 -12.48 22.89 0.76
N LYS A 139 -12.55 21.63 0.35
CA LYS A 139 -12.05 21.18 -0.96
C LYS A 139 -12.91 21.85 -2.07
N GLU A 140 -12.34 21.99 -3.26
CA GLU A 140 -13.11 22.44 -4.42
C GLU A 140 -14.28 21.46 -4.66
N THR A 141 -15.46 22.04 -4.95
CA THR A 141 -16.65 21.27 -5.28
C THR A 141 -17.19 21.70 -6.63
N ARG A 142 -17.85 20.80 -7.33
CA ARG A 142 -18.51 21.09 -8.60
C ARG A 142 -19.84 20.34 -8.67
N GLU A 143 -20.85 21.03 -9.22
CA GLU A 143 -22.09 20.37 -9.60
C GLU A 143 -22.00 19.92 -11.06
N ILE A 144 -22.29 18.66 -11.32
CA ILE A 144 -22.32 18.05 -12.66
C ILE A 144 -23.61 17.24 -12.74
N ASP A 145 -24.44 17.55 -13.72
CA ASP A 145 -25.74 16.89 -13.96
C ASP A 145 -26.61 16.79 -12.70
N GLY A 146 -26.70 17.90 -11.93
CA GLY A 146 -27.51 17.99 -10.72
C GLY A 146 -26.96 17.24 -9.51
N ARG A 147 -25.72 16.74 -9.57
CA ARG A 147 -25.04 16.07 -8.46
C ARG A 147 -23.77 16.80 -8.05
N HIS A 148 -23.55 16.92 -6.76
CA HIS A 148 -22.35 17.54 -6.23
C HIS A 148 -21.18 16.56 -6.12
N TYR A 149 -19.99 17.05 -6.41
CA TYR A 149 -18.72 16.34 -6.40
C TYR A 149 -17.68 17.14 -5.63
N VAL A 150 -16.70 16.42 -5.08
CA VAL A 150 -15.53 16.96 -4.40
C VAL A 150 -14.29 16.64 -5.21
N LEU A 151 -13.37 17.59 -5.35
CA LEU A 151 -12.09 17.42 -6.03
C LEU A 151 -11.13 16.61 -5.14
N GLU A 152 -10.58 15.54 -5.71
CA GLU A 152 -9.56 14.70 -5.08
C GLU A 152 -8.29 14.68 -5.92
N TYR A 153 -7.14 14.66 -5.23
CA TYR A 153 -5.82 14.60 -5.85
C TYR A 153 -5.19 13.22 -5.72
N PRO A 154 -4.36 12.80 -6.70
CA PRO A 154 -3.65 11.54 -6.65
C PRO A 154 -2.75 11.43 -5.43
N ILE A 155 -2.58 10.21 -4.92
CA ILE A 155 -1.52 9.85 -3.98
C ILE A 155 -0.38 9.25 -4.81
N ARG A 156 0.82 9.85 -4.74
CA ARG A 156 2.02 9.43 -5.47
C ARG A 156 3.08 8.91 -4.50
N PRO A 157 3.09 7.62 -4.18
CA PRO A 157 4.09 7.06 -3.28
C PRO A 157 5.49 7.07 -3.91
N ASP A 158 6.50 7.25 -3.08
CA ASP A 158 7.90 7.05 -3.48
C ASP A 158 8.22 5.56 -3.59
N LEU A 159 7.63 4.77 -2.68
CA LEU A 159 7.83 3.34 -2.58
C LEU A 159 6.49 2.61 -2.41
N SER A 160 6.33 1.47 -3.08
CA SER A 160 5.24 0.53 -2.84
C SER A 160 5.78 -0.83 -2.43
N LEU A 161 5.24 -1.38 -1.35
CA LEU A 161 5.52 -2.69 -0.80
C LEU A 161 4.30 -3.57 -0.99
N ILE A 162 4.41 -4.63 -1.79
CA ILE A 162 3.28 -5.50 -2.10
C ILE A 162 3.64 -6.96 -1.95
N ARG A 163 2.62 -7.79 -1.75
CA ARG A 163 2.75 -9.24 -1.77
C ARG A 163 1.94 -9.81 -2.92
N ALA A 164 2.55 -10.67 -3.71
CA ALA A 164 1.91 -11.42 -4.77
C ALA A 164 2.04 -12.94 -4.53
N GLU A 165 1.40 -13.74 -5.36
CA GLU A 165 1.46 -15.21 -5.27
C GLU A 165 2.63 -15.75 -6.08
N ARG A 166 2.71 -15.38 -7.36
CA ARG A 166 3.74 -15.81 -8.31
C ARG A 166 4.28 -14.60 -9.06
N GLY A 167 5.55 -14.67 -9.42
CA GLY A 167 6.18 -13.67 -10.26
C GLY A 167 7.22 -14.27 -11.19
N ASP A 168 7.52 -13.60 -12.28
CA ASP A 168 8.61 -13.93 -13.18
C ASP A 168 9.76 -12.92 -13.07
N ARG A 169 10.87 -13.18 -13.76
CA ARG A 169 12.06 -12.30 -13.73
C ARG A 169 11.84 -10.92 -14.36
N TRP A 170 10.76 -10.70 -15.09
CA TRP A 170 10.37 -9.38 -15.59
C TRP A 170 9.52 -8.61 -14.59
N GLY A 171 9.08 -9.26 -13.51
CA GLY A 171 8.22 -8.66 -12.49
C GLY A 171 6.74 -8.70 -12.82
N ASN A 172 6.30 -9.56 -13.75
CA ASN A 172 4.88 -9.84 -13.93
C ASN A 172 4.37 -10.60 -12.71
N LEU A 173 3.21 -10.20 -12.16
CA LEU A 173 2.70 -10.76 -10.92
C LEU A 173 1.27 -11.29 -11.07
N THR A 174 1.02 -12.42 -10.41
CA THR A 174 -0.31 -12.96 -10.15
C THR A 174 -0.60 -12.97 -8.66
N TYR A 175 -1.87 -13.01 -8.30
CA TYR A 175 -2.31 -12.93 -6.90
C TYR A 175 -3.24 -14.09 -6.55
N ARG A 176 -3.37 -14.38 -5.26
CA ARG A 176 -4.27 -15.40 -4.77
C ARG A 176 -5.45 -14.77 -4.03
N LYS A 177 -6.66 -14.96 -4.56
CA LYS A 177 -7.92 -14.52 -3.93
C LYS A 177 -7.87 -13.04 -3.48
N ALA A 178 -8.35 -12.74 -2.26
CA ALA A 178 -8.40 -11.40 -1.69
C ALA A 178 -7.03 -10.76 -1.40
N ALA A 179 -5.93 -11.52 -1.41
CA ALA A 179 -4.59 -10.97 -1.24
C ALA A 179 -4.17 -10.03 -2.39
N ARG A 180 -4.89 -10.02 -3.51
CA ARG A 180 -4.72 -9.06 -4.59
C ARG A 180 -4.98 -7.62 -4.14
N ASN A 181 -6.12 -7.36 -3.49
CA ASN A 181 -6.62 -6.08 -2.96
C ASN A 181 -5.98 -4.82 -3.57
N PHE A 182 -5.27 -3.99 -2.77
CA PHE A 182 -4.61 -2.76 -3.21
C PHE A 182 -3.28 -2.96 -3.95
N GLY A 183 -2.71 -4.17 -3.98
CA GLY A 183 -1.40 -4.45 -4.56
C GLY A 183 -1.22 -3.86 -5.98
N PRO A 184 -2.11 -4.15 -6.94
CA PRO A 184 -1.97 -3.66 -8.32
C PRO A 184 -1.98 -2.14 -8.45
N VAL A 185 -2.91 -1.44 -7.79
CA VAL A 185 -3.00 0.03 -7.89
C VAL A 185 -1.87 0.73 -7.17
N MET A 186 -1.35 0.15 -6.09
CA MET A 186 -0.17 0.66 -5.37
C MET A 186 1.11 0.49 -6.20
N ALA A 187 1.27 -0.67 -6.86
CA ALA A 187 2.38 -0.88 -7.79
C ALA A 187 2.39 0.15 -8.92
N MET A 188 1.22 0.43 -9.48
CA MET A 188 1.03 1.42 -10.56
C MET A 188 1.35 2.85 -10.11
N ALA A 189 0.99 3.20 -8.87
CA ALA A 189 1.07 4.56 -8.34
C ALA A 189 2.48 5.01 -7.96
N ALA A 190 3.33 4.07 -7.53
CA ALA A 190 4.60 4.38 -6.91
C ALA A 190 5.75 4.59 -7.89
N LYS A 191 6.71 5.43 -7.52
CA LYS A 191 7.96 5.59 -8.28
C LYS A 191 8.80 4.31 -8.29
N ARG A 192 8.73 3.53 -7.20
CA ARG A 192 9.43 2.26 -7.04
C ARG A 192 8.51 1.24 -6.38
N THR A 193 8.50 0.02 -6.88
CA THR A 193 7.72 -1.09 -6.31
C THR A 193 8.62 -2.28 -6.02
N VAL A 194 8.53 -2.78 -4.79
CA VAL A 194 9.15 -4.03 -4.34
C VAL A 194 8.02 -5.02 -4.02
N ALA A 195 8.09 -6.19 -4.62
CA ALA A 195 7.11 -7.26 -4.42
C ALA A 195 7.77 -8.48 -3.77
N THR A 196 7.09 -9.07 -2.79
CA THR A 196 7.39 -10.46 -2.39
C THR A 196 6.48 -11.42 -3.14
N VAL A 197 7.02 -12.61 -3.46
CA VAL A 197 6.28 -13.71 -4.08
C VAL A 197 6.59 -15.03 -3.37
N HIS A 198 5.66 -15.97 -3.42
CA HIS A 198 5.85 -17.32 -2.88
C HIS A 198 6.40 -18.29 -3.92
N GLU A 199 6.40 -17.92 -5.18
CA GLU A 199 6.93 -18.73 -6.28
C GLU A 199 7.48 -17.81 -7.37
N VAL A 200 8.71 -18.07 -7.78
CA VAL A 200 9.29 -17.49 -8.98
C VAL A 200 9.20 -18.52 -10.11
N VAL A 201 8.66 -18.11 -11.23
CA VAL A 201 8.50 -18.98 -12.40
C VAL A 201 9.33 -18.49 -13.57
N GLU A 202 9.61 -19.38 -14.51
CA GLU A 202 10.30 -19.01 -15.75
C GLU A 202 9.42 -18.09 -16.61
N LEU A 203 10.07 -17.23 -17.37
CA LEU A 203 9.39 -16.33 -18.29
C LEU A 203 8.55 -17.13 -19.31
N GLY A 204 7.28 -16.73 -19.43
CA GLY A 204 6.30 -17.38 -20.29
C GLY A 204 5.49 -18.50 -19.61
N GLN A 205 5.77 -18.83 -18.35
CA GLN A 205 4.97 -19.80 -17.59
C GLN A 205 3.75 -19.19 -16.88
N LEU A 206 3.70 -17.87 -16.72
CA LEU A 206 2.46 -17.21 -16.29
C LEU A 206 1.52 -17.12 -17.50
N ASP A 207 0.27 -17.53 -17.30
CA ASP A 207 -0.78 -17.26 -18.26
C ASP A 207 -0.96 -15.74 -18.38
N PRO A 208 -0.80 -15.15 -19.58
CA PRO A 208 -0.92 -13.71 -19.80
C PRO A 208 -2.26 -13.13 -19.31
N GLU A 209 -3.36 -13.90 -19.42
CA GLU A 209 -4.69 -13.46 -18.96
C GLU A 209 -4.81 -13.39 -17.45
N THR A 210 -3.91 -14.03 -16.70
CA THR A 210 -3.91 -14.01 -15.22
C THR A 210 -2.92 -13.00 -14.64
N ILE A 211 -2.10 -12.35 -15.46
CA ILE A 211 -1.18 -11.30 -15.03
C ILE A 211 -1.99 -10.06 -14.65
N VAL A 212 -2.04 -9.76 -13.36
CA VAL A 212 -2.79 -8.61 -12.81
C VAL A 212 -1.91 -7.38 -12.67
N THR A 213 -0.64 -7.55 -12.31
CA THR A 213 0.33 -6.46 -12.28
C THR A 213 1.41 -6.72 -13.33
N PRO A 214 1.39 -5.97 -14.44
CA PRO A 214 2.45 -6.03 -15.44
C PRO A 214 3.81 -5.64 -14.87
N GLY A 215 4.86 -6.30 -15.35
CA GLY A 215 6.21 -6.08 -14.86
C GLY A 215 6.71 -4.64 -14.98
N ILE A 216 6.16 -3.83 -15.89
CA ILE A 216 6.54 -2.41 -16.03
C ILE A 216 6.36 -1.60 -14.74
N PHE A 217 5.47 -2.03 -13.84
CA PHE A 217 5.19 -1.39 -12.56
C PHE A 217 5.99 -1.96 -11.40
N VAL A 218 6.78 -3.01 -11.61
CA VAL A 218 7.53 -3.70 -10.57
C VAL A 218 9.02 -3.54 -10.81
N HIS A 219 9.77 -3.13 -9.79
CA HIS A 219 11.19 -2.85 -9.88
C HIS A 219 12.03 -4.01 -9.34
N GLN A 220 11.56 -4.65 -8.27
CA GLN A 220 12.24 -5.79 -7.63
C GLN A 220 11.23 -6.81 -7.13
N VAL A 221 11.61 -8.07 -7.22
CA VAL A 221 10.85 -9.23 -6.76
C VAL A 221 11.73 -10.06 -5.83
N VAL A 222 11.22 -10.38 -4.64
CA VAL A 222 11.90 -11.20 -3.64
C VAL A 222 11.09 -12.48 -3.43
N LEU A 223 11.74 -13.62 -3.56
CA LEU A 223 11.14 -14.90 -3.19
C LEU A 223 11.12 -15.03 -1.66
N ILE A 224 9.97 -15.37 -1.10
CA ILE A 224 9.79 -15.67 0.32
C ILE A 224 9.22 -17.06 0.51
N GLU A 225 9.60 -17.70 1.61
CA GLU A 225 9.02 -18.99 1.96
C GLU A 225 7.55 -18.87 2.35
N ARG A 226 6.75 -19.86 1.96
CA ARG A 226 5.36 -19.94 2.38
C ARG A 226 5.29 -20.58 3.76
N VAL A 227 4.89 -19.82 4.76
CA VAL A 227 4.68 -20.35 6.10
C VAL A 227 3.37 -21.13 6.13
N VAL A 228 3.46 -22.47 6.23
CA VAL A 228 2.31 -23.35 6.41
C VAL A 228 2.13 -23.59 7.91
N THR A 229 0.95 -23.27 8.45
CA THR A 229 0.65 -23.59 9.86
C THR A 229 0.38 -25.08 10.03
N GLN A 230 0.73 -25.64 11.21
CA GLN A 230 0.49 -27.07 11.53
C GLN A 230 -0.98 -27.51 11.39
N ALA A 231 -1.92 -26.58 11.36
CA ALA A 231 -3.35 -26.85 11.13
C ALA A 231 -3.73 -26.92 9.64
N GLY A 232 -2.75 -26.98 8.71
CA GLY A 232 -3.01 -27.05 7.28
C GLY A 232 -3.53 -25.74 6.66
N GLY A 233 -3.60 -24.66 7.44
CA GLY A 233 -3.95 -23.33 6.97
C GLY A 233 -2.69 -22.57 6.52
N ILE A 234 -2.79 -21.84 5.40
CA ILE A 234 -1.75 -20.91 4.97
C ILE A 234 -1.93 -19.62 5.79
N LYS A 235 -0.89 -19.19 6.51
CA LYS A 235 -0.89 -17.85 7.12
C LYS A 235 -0.99 -16.81 5.98
N ALA A 236 -2.01 -15.97 6.07
CA ALA A 236 -2.24 -14.86 5.13
C ALA A 236 -1.19 -13.78 5.32
#